data_76255861dfe1ad5665b7f2583274422c
#
_entry.id   76255861dfe1ad5665b7f2583274422c
#
_cell.length_a   1.000
_cell.length_b   1.000
_cell.length_c   1.000
_cell.angle_alpha   90.00
_cell.angle_beta   90.00
_cell.angle_gamma   90.00
#
_symmetry.space_group_name_H-M   'P 1'
#
loop_
_entity.id
_entity.type
_entity.pdbx_description
1 polymer ?
#
loop_
_entity_poly.entity_id
_entity_poly.type
_entity_poly.pdbx_seq_one_letter_code
_entity_poly.pdbx_strand_id
1 'polypeptide(L)'
;MILEEEKYLVETALNLKEAYQLIGKRQYSVIITEYCPPFETTDDMIQWVKKNGPETYIIIVTNASIDEKMYDKLFTIGVDDFILKPYSPERILVHVKKGLKQRDLILRQQKLERLSFLEPFAQEIQEVIMNTPFFKRCLRQELNRSKRHHHRFSLLLIRVPEKGKMGDRFGSFYTELVKIVKRHTREEDLIGKDNGEIGIILPETDQTGSEALVQRLLNLIHDDVQFKSDEISRSYVQALSFQSFTYPDRFSIPEPLKAVLQEVDKEYFPQ
;
A
#
# COMPACT_ATOMS: atom_id res chain seq x y z
N MET A 1 -31.91 -1.44 23.01
CA MET A 1 -31.40 -0.16 22.40
C MET A 1 -31.62 -0.24 20.89
N ILE A 2 -32.03 0.85 20.21
CA ILE A 2 -32.39 0.81 18.76
C ILE A 2 -31.33 0.16 17.86
N LEU A 3 -30.06 0.28 18.19
CA LEU A 3 -28.98 -0.35 17.41
C LEU A 3 -28.95 -1.88 17.57
N GLU A 4 -29.29 -2.41 18.73
CA GLU A 4 -29.40 -3.86 18.97
C GLU A 4 -30.64 -4.44 18.29
N GLU A 5 -31.74 -3.70 18.26
CA GLU A 5 -32.96 -4.08 17.51
C GLU A 5 -32.66 -4.20 16.02
N GLU A 6 -31.79 -3.35 15.48
CA GLU A 6 -31.30 -3.41 14.11
C GLU A 6 -30.14 -4.43 13.92
N LYS A 7 -29.89 -5.29 14.92
CA LYS A 7 -28.90 -6.37 14.92
C LYS A 7 -27.43 -5.92 14.82
N TYR A 8 -27.10 -4.71 15.22
CA TYR A 8 -25.71 -4.30 15.38
C TYR A 8 -25.14 -4.88 16.68
N LEU A 9 -23.86 -5.27 16.62
CA LEU A 9 -23.09 -5.61 17.82
C LEU A 9 -22.65 -4.30 18.50
N VAL A 10 -23.16 -4.05 19.69
CA VAL A 10 -22.91 -2.80 20.42
C VAL A 10 -22.19 -3.09 21.72
N GLU A 11 -21.13 -2.35 21.98
CA GLU A 11 -20.45 -2.32 23.27
C GLU A 11 -20.49 -0.88 23.80
N THR A 12 -20.68 -0.75 25.10
CA THR A 12 -20.80 0.57 25.74
C THR A 12 -19.67 0.74 26.76
N ALA A 13 -19.13 1.96 26.82
CA ALA A 13 -18.19 2.39 27.83
C ALA A 13 -18.78 3.56 28.60
N LEU A 14 -18.71 3.53 29.94
CA LEU A 14 -19.24 4.58 30.80
C LEU A 14 -18.24 5.73 31.00
N ASN A 15 -16.98 5.51 30.67
CA ASN A 15 -15.90 6.49 30.81
C ASN A 15 -14.76 6.21 29.84
N LEU A 16 -13.82 7.15 29.71
CA LEU A 16 -12.67 7.03 28.78
C LEU A 16 -11.79 5.84 29.09
N LYS A 17 -11.61 5.46 30.35
CA LYS A 17 -10.77 4.31 30.73
C LYS A 17 -11.35 3.01 30.18
N GLU A 18 -12.63 2.79 30.30
CA GLU A 18 -13.33 1.65 29.70
C GLU A 18 -13.29 1.70 28.18
N ALA A 19 -13.49 2.90 27.58
CA ALA A 19 -13.37 3.09 26.14
C ALA A 19 -11.98 2.65 25.64
N TYR A 20 -10.90 3.08 26.27
CA TYR A 20 -9.54 2.65 25.90
C TYR A 20 -9.33 1.13 26.05
N GLN A 21 -9.94 0.49 27.04
CA GLN A 21 -9.87 -0.96 27.18
C GLN A 21 -10.58 -1.70 26.05
N LEU A 22 -11.69 -1.16 25.55
CA LEU A 22 -12.44 -1.75 24.47
C LEU A 22 -11.74 -1.54 23.12
N ILE A 23 -11.34 -0.30 22.80
CA ILE A 23 -10.66 0.01 21.53
C ILE A 23 -9.27 -0.62 21.41
N GLY A 24 -8.61 -0.90 22.55
CA GLY A 24 -7.34 -1.63 22.59
C GLY A 24 -7.47 -3.14 22.32
N LYS A 25 -8.67 -3.71 22.46
CA LYS A 25 -8.93 -5.15 22.26
C LYS A 25 -9.39 -5.47 20.84
N ARG A 26 -10.13 -4.57 20.21
CA ARG A 26 -10.69 -4.78 18.87
C ARG A 26 -10.95 -3.47 18.15
N GLN A 27 -11.07 -3.53 16.83
CA GLN A 27 -11.47 -2.40 16.00
C GLN A 27 -13.00 -2.31 15.91
N TYR A 28 -13.50 -1.08 15.91
CA TYR A 28 -14.91 -0.78 15.74
C TYR A 28 -15.17 -0.12 14.38
N SER A 29 -16.30 -0.43 13.79
CA SER A 29 -16.71 0.18 12.53
C SER A 29 -17.17 1.63 12.72
N VAL A 30 -17.88 1.88 13.82
CA VAL A 30 -18.39 3.20 14.20
C VAL A 30 -18.16 3.37 15.70
N ILE A 31 -17.71 4.54 16.09
CA ILE A 31 -17.63 4.97 17.50
C ILE A 31 -18.53 6.19 17.67
N ILE A 32 -19.41 6.14 18.68
CA ILE A 32 -20.23 7.27 19.09
C ILE A 32 -19.75 7.71 20.46
N THR A 33 -19.34 8.95 20.59
CA THR A 33 -18.87 9.50 21.87
C THR A 33 -19.48 10.84 22.17
N GLU A 34 -19.72 11.12 23.45
CA GLU A 34 -20.13 12.43 23.90
C GLU A 34 -18.92 13.36 23.96
N TYR A 35 -19.14 14.63 23.62
CA TYR A 35 -18.13 15.68 23.71
C TYR A 35 -18.69 16.86 24.53
N CYS A 36 -18.12 17.06 25.70
CA CYS A 36 -18.56 18.03 26.68
C CYS A 36 -17.43 18.91 27.19
N PRO A 37 -16.90 19.85 26.38
CA PRO A 37 -15.90 20.79 26.86
C PRO A 37 -16.51 21.69 27.94
N PRO A 38 -15.72 22.17 28.96
CA PRO A 38 -14.27 21.93 29.12
C PRO A 38 -13.93 20.73 30.00
N PHE A 39 -14.90 19.92 30.42
CA PHE A 39 -14.73 18.94 31.51
C PHE A 39 -13.96 17.69 31.07
N GLU A 40 -14.19 17.19 29.88
CA GLU A 40 -13.54 16.00 29.38
C GLU A 40 -13.34 16.08 27.87
N THR A 41 -12.11 15.96 27.44
CA THR A 41 -11.81 15.96 26.01
C THR A 41 -11.54 14.56 25.53
N THR A 42 -12.25 14.13 24.52
CA THR A 42 -12.05 12.85 23.84
C THR A 42 -11.02 12.96 22.70
N ASP A 43 -10.34 14.10 22.61
CA ASP A 43 -9.41 14.44 21.52
C ASP A 43 -8.33 13.37 21.34
N ASP A 44 -7.62 13.01 22.42
CA ASP A 44 -6.56 12.02 22.39
C ASP A 44 -7.07 10.63 21.99
N MET A 45 -8.26 10.26 22.46
CA MET A 45 -8.90 8.99 22.08
C MET A 45 -9.24 8.98 20.58
N ILE A 46 -9.78 10.06 20.05
CA ILE A 46 -10.11 10.18 18.62
C ILE A 46 -8.85 10.05 17.77
N GLN A 47 -7.79 10.80 18.12
CA GLN A 47 -6.51 10.73 17.41
C GLN A 47 -5.89 9.32 17.48
N TRP A 48 -5.95 8.68 18.65
CA TRP A 48 -5.48 7.31 18.82
C TRP A 48 -6.25 6.33 17.93
N VAL A 49 -7.58 6.43 17.91
CA VAL A 49 -8.44 5.59 17.05
C VAL A 49 -8.09 5.78 15.58
N LYS A 50 -7.98 7.03 15.12
CA LYS A 50 -7.66 7.33 13.71
C LYS A 50 -6.25 6.89 13.30
N LYS A 51 -5.31 6.92 14.23
CA LYS A 51 -3.96 6.43 13.98
C LYS A 51 -3.92 4.90 13.80
N ASN A 52 -4.74 4.14 14.55
CA ASN A 52 -4.70 2.67 14.56
C ASN A 52 -5.79 2.02 13.68
N GLY A 53 -6.82 2.77 13.30
CA GLY A 53 -7.93 2.33 12.46
C GLY A 53 -8.53 3.53 11.72
N PRO A 54 -7.85 4.07 10.70
CA PRO A 54 -8.27 5.29 10.00
C PRO A 54 -9.66 5.18 9.35
N GLU A 55 -10.12 3.97 9.08
CA GLU A 55 -11.43 3.68 8.52
C GLU A 55 -12.57 3.69 9.57
N THR A 56 -12.27 3.75 10.88
CA THR A 56 -13.29 3.85 11.93
C THR A 56 -14.03 5.17 11.81
N TYR A 57 -15.36 5.12 11.70
CA TYR A 57 -16.20 6.32 11.61
C TYR A 57 -16.52 6.84 13.01
N ILE A 58 -16.19 8.09 13.28
CA ILE A 58 -16.34 8.71 14.61
C ILE A 58 -17.46 9.74 14.57
N ILE A 59 -18.48 9.53 15.39
CA ILE A 59 -19.64 10.42 15.58
C ILE A 59 -19.55 11.05 16.95
N ILE A 60 -19.57 12.38 16.99
CA ILE A 60 -19.68 13.13 18.25
C ILE A 60 -21.12 13.50 18.53
N VAL A 61 -21.55 13.24 19.77
CA VAL A 61 -22.80 13.71 20.32
C VAL A 61 -22.52 14.85 21.27
N THR A 62 -23.17 16.00 21.09
CA THR A 62 -22.95 17.17 21.94
C THR A 62 -24.23 18.02 22.08
N ASN A 63 -24.33 18.77 23.18
CA ASN A 63 -25.35 19.81 23.39
C ASN A 63 -24.76 21.23 23.23
N ALA A 64 -23.45 21.34 23.03
CA ALA A 64 -22.80 22.64 22.83
C ALA A 64 -23.07 23.18 21.42
N SER A 65 -23.29 24.49 21.32
CA SER A 65 -23.20 25.18 20.03
C SER A 65 -21.70 25.10 19.61
N ILE A 66 -21.41 24.31 18.59
CA ILE A 66 -20.06 24.17 18.05
C ILE A 66 -19.86 25.35 17.10
N ASP A 67 -18.89 26.22 17.41
CA ASP A 67 -18.47 27.29 16.51
C ASP A 67 -17.57 26.74 15.36
N GLU A 68 -17.33 27.55 14.36
CA GLU A 68 -16.55 27.19 13.18
C GLU A 68 -15.14 26.67 13.53
N LYS A 69 -14.48 27.32 14.51
CA LYS A 69 -13.13 26.92 14.96
C LYS A 69 -13.12 25.55 15.64
N MET A 70 -14.17 25.25 16.39
CA MET A 70 -14.35 23.96 17.03
C MET A 70 -14.63 22.86 15.97
N TYR A 71 -15.44 23.15 14.97
CA TYR A 71 -15.65 22.25 13.84
C TYR A 71 -14.33 21.91 13.15
N ASP A 72 -13.56 22.90 12.77
CA ASP A 72 -12.25 22.71 12.09
C ASP A 72 -11.31 21.87 12.95
N LYS A 73 -11.21 22.17 14.25
CA LYS A 73 -10.42 21.39 15.18
C LYS A 73 -10.83 19.92 15.19
N LEU A 74 -12.13 19.67 15.39
CA LEU A 74 -12.65 18.31 15.54
C LEU A 74 -12.52 17.50 14.23
N PHE A 75 -12.74 18.10 13.08
CA PHE A 75 -12.47 17.46 11.80
C PHE A 75 -10.97 17.15 11.61
N THR A 76 -10.09 18.09 12.00
CA THR A 76 -8.63 17.90 11.91
C THR A 76 -8.15 16.71 12.74
N ILE A 77 -8.74 16.47 13.92
CA ILE A 77 -8.38 15.32 14.77
C ILE A 77 -9.06 14.01 14.35
N GLY A 78 -9.99 14.06 13.38
CA GLY A 78 -10.57 12.88 12.75
C GLY A 78 -12.03 12.57 13.11
N VAL A 79 -12.80 13.55 13.58
CA VAL A 79 -14.26 13.40 13.71
C VAL A 79 -14.91 13.39 12.34
N ASP A 80 -15.81 12.44 12.09
CA ASP A 80 -16.47 12.29 10.79
C ASP A 80 -17.91 12.87 10.77
N ASP A 81 -18.58 12.95 11.92
CA ASP A 81 -19.96 13.42 11.98
C ASP A 81 -20.36 13.94 13.37
N PHE A 82 -21.47 14.68 13.43
CA PHE A 82 -21.98 15.31 14.65
C PHE A 82 -23.48 15.09 14.82
N ILE A 83 -23.91 14.84 16.04
CA ILE A 83 -25.30 14.77 16.45
C ILE A 83 -25.55 15.77 17.58
N LEU A 84 -26.42 16.74 17.35
CA LEU A 84 -26.82 17.72 18.38
C LEU A 84 -27.91 17.15 19.24
N LYS A 85 -27.83 17.32 20.56
CA LYS A 85 -28.88 17.05 21.53
C LYS A 85 -29.90 18.21 21.52
N PRO A 86 -31.22 17.96 21.68
CA PRO A 86 -31.82 16.61 21.77
C PRO A 86 -31.93 15.92 20.40
N TYR A 87 -31.83 14.61 20.42
CA TYR A 87 -31.94 13.79 19.20
C TYR A 87 -32.93 12.63 19.43
N SER A 88 -33.53 12.14 18.36
CA SER A 88 -34.28 10.90 18.39
C SER A 88 -33.41 9.68 18.14
N PRO A 89 -33.81 8.49 18.62
CA PRO A 89 -33.06 7.24 18.36
C PRO A 89 -32.86 6.97 16.86
N GLU A 90 -33.85 7.30 16.02
CA GLU A 90 -33.80 7.14 14.58
C GLU A 90 -32.68 7.98 13.94
N ARG A 91 -32.43 9.18 14.52
CA ARG A 91 -31.35 10.05 14.06
C ARG A 91 -29.96 9.40 14.26
N ILE A 92 -29.75 8.76 15.41
CA ILE A 92 -28.50 7.96 15.64
C ILE A 92 -28.39 6.88 14.58
N LEU A 93 -29.46 6.14 14.31
CA LEU A 93 -29.46 5.07 13.33
C LEU A 93 -29.10 5.55 11.93
N VAL A 94 -29.60 6.70 11.51
CA VAL A 94 -29.27 7.33 10.22
C VAL A 94 -27.78 7.64 10.13
N HIS A 95 -27.18 8.25 11.16
CA HIS A 95 -25.76 8.58 11.18
C HIS A 95 -24.89 7.31 11.23
N VAL A 96 -25.29 6.28 11.96
CA VAL A 96 -24.58 4.98 11.96
C VAL A 96 -24.62 4.33 10.60
N LYS A 97 -25.79 4.26 9.94
CA LYS A 97 -25.92 3.71 8.58
C LYS A 97 -25.06 4.49 7.56
N LYS A 98 -25.01 5.82 7.68
CA LYS A 98 -24.12 6.69 6.88
C LYS A 98 -22.65 6.34 7.12
N GLY A 99 -22.23 6.23 8.37
CA GLY A 99 -20.86 5.91 8.75
C GLY A 99 -20.42 4.53 8.27
N LEU A 100 -21.24 3.51 8.41
CA LEU A 100 -20.97 2.17 7.91
C LEU A 100 -20.82 2.15 6.38
N LYS A 101 -21.66 2.88 5.65
CA LYS A 101 -21.56 3.02 4.20
C LYS A 101 -20.25 3.71 3.78
N GLN A 102 -19.90 4.78 4.48
CA GLN A 102 -18.64 5.51 4.18
C GLN A 102 -17.42 4.66 4.47
N ARG A 103 -17.40 3.98 5.62
CA ARG A 103 -16.33 3.00 5.95
C ARG A 103 -16.22 1.91 4.89
N ASP A 104 -17.33 1.35 4.43
CA ASP A 104 -17.33 0.31 3.40
C ASP A 104 -16.75 0.83 2.07
N LEU A 105 -17.02 2.07 1.70
CA LEU A 105 -16.41 2.73 0.54
C LEU A 105 -14.90 2.88 0.70
N ILE A 106 -14.42 3.33 1.86
CA ILE A 106 -12.99 3.46 2.15
C ILE A 106 -12.30 2.09 2.06
N LEU A 107 -12.87 1.06 2.68
CA LEU A 107 -12.31 -0.31 2.61
C LEU A 107 -12.31 -0.87 1.19
N ARG A 108 -13.35 -0.60 0.39
CA ARG A 108 -13.39 -0.98 -1.03
C ARG A 108 -12.34 -0.24 -1.83
N GLN A 109 -12.16 1.05 -1.59
CA GLN A 109 -11.11 1.84 -2.25
C GLN A 109 -9.73 1.32 -1.90
N GLN A 110 -9.43 1.09 -0.61
CA GLN A 110 -8.16 0.50 -0.18
C GLN A 110 -7.93 -0.90 -0.78
N LYS A 111 -9.00 -1.70 -0.88
CA LYS A 111 -8.93 -3.00 -1.55
C LYS A 111 -8.64 -2.86 -3.04
N LEU A 112 -9.27 -1.90 -3.73
CA LEU A 112 -9.01 -1.60 -5.14
C LEU A 112 -7.57 -1.10 -5.34
N GLU A 113 -7.08 -0.23 -4.46
CA GLU A 113 -5.68 0.24 -4.48
C GLU A 113 -4.69 -0.91 -4.27
N ARG A 114 -4.97 -1.83 -3.34
CA ARG A 114 -4.18 -3.06 -3.14
C ARG A 114 -4.26 -4.03 -4.33
N LEU A 115 -5.40 -4.05 -5.03
CA LEU A 115 -5.61 -4.86 -6.23
C LEU A 115 -5.14 -4.15 -7.50
N SER A 116 -4.84 -2.85 -7.44
CA SER A 116 -4.24 -2.13 -8.56
C SER A 116 -2.90 -2.78 -8.89
N PHE A 117 -2.74 -3.21 -10.13
CA PHE A 117 -1.47 -3.76 -10.61
C PHE A 117 -0.44 -2.68 -10.93
N LEU A 118 -0.81 -1.40 -10.74
CA LEU A 118 0.01 -0.24 -11.02
C LEU A 118 0.61 0.34 -9.73
N GLU A 119 1.86 0.77 -9.77
CA GLU A 119 2.46 1.53 -8.69
C GLU A 119 1.80 2.92 -8.58
N PRO A 120 1.50 3.42 -7.35
CA PRO A 120 0.91 4.75 -7.15
C PRO A 120 1.74 5.89 -7.75
N PHE A 121 3.07 5.74 -7.82
CA PHE A 121 3.95 6.70 -8.48
C PHE A 121 3.80 6.74 -10.00
N ALA A 122 3.14 5.76 -10.59
CA ALA A 122 2.91 5.71 -12.03
C ALA A 122 1.97 6.80 -12.55
N GLN A 123 1.27 7.53 -11.66
CA GLN A 123 0.46 8.69 -12.08
C GLN A 123 1.32 9.86 -12.56
N GLU A 124 2.57 9.97 -12.11
CA GLU A 124 3.52 10.98 -12.58
C GLU A 124 4.42 10.47 -13.72
N ILE A 125 4.45 9.14 -13.93
CA ILE A 125 5.29 8.48 -14.92
C ILE A 125 4.36 7.94 -16.01
N GLN A 126 4.58 8.33 -17.25
CA GLN A 126 3.87 7.74 -18.41
C GLN A 126 4.17 6.24 -18.60
N GLU A 127 5.06 5.68 -17.80
CA GLU A 127 5.50 4.29 -17.88
C GLU A 127 5.08 3.53 -16.61
N VAL A 128 4.15 2.64 -16.79
CA VAL A 128 3.50 1.87 -15.74
C VAL A 128 4.29 0.59 -15.46
N ILE A 129 4.72 0.41 -14.21
CA ILE A 129 5.26 -0.87 -13.72
C ILE A 129 4.29 -1.51 -12.74
N MET A 130 4.33 -2.83 -12.62
CA MET A 130 3.47 -3.59 -11.74
C MET A 130 3.85 -3.37 -10.27
N ASN A 131 2.86 -3.27 -9.39
CA ASN A 131 3.12 -3.32 -7.96
C ASN A 131 3.56 -4.72 -7.51
N THR A 132 4.16 -4.78 -6.31
CA THR A 132 4.72 -6.02 -5.76
C THR A 132 3.74 -7.21 -5.76
N PRO A 133 2.47 -7.11 -5.30
CA PRO A 133 1.55 -8.24 -5.30
C PRO A 133 1.26 -8.78 -6.70
N PHE A 134 1.07 -7.89 -7.66
CA PHE A 134 0.75 -8.29 -9.03
C PHE A 134 1.97 -8.89 -9.73
N PHE A 135 3.15 -8.31 -9.55
CA PHE A 135 4.40 -8.83 -10.07
C PHE A 135 4.69 -10.26 -9.55
N LYS A 136 4.53 -10.48 -8.23
CA LYS A 136 4.65 -11.80 -7.60
C LYS A 136 3.66 -12.82 -8.19
N ARG A 137 2.43 -12.39 -8.47
CA ARG A 137 1.43 -13.24 -9.13
C ARG A 137 1.87 -13.63 -10.55
N CYS A 138 2.37 -12.70 -11.34
CA CYS A 138 2.88 -12.95 -12.68
C CYS A 138 4.07 -13.92 -12.65
N LEU A 139 5.00 -13.72 -11.70
CA LEU A 139 6.15 -14.61 -11.52
C LEU A 139 5.71 -16.05 -11.20
N ARG A 140 4.70 -16.22 -10.34
CA ARG A 140 4.13 -17.55 -10.06
C ARG A 140 3.49 -18.16 -11.30
N GLN A 141 2.73 -17.38 -12.07
CA GLN A 141 2.12 -17.85 -13.30
C GLN A 141 3.17 -18.33 -14.29
N GLU A 142 4.26 -17.58 -14.46
CA GLU A 142 5.36 -17.94 -15.35
C GLU A 142 6.11 -19.19 -14.86
N LEU A 143 6.35 -19.31 -13.56
CA LEU A 143 6.94 -20.53 -12.98
C LEU A 143 6.05 -21.75 -13.24
N ASN A 144 4.74 -21.65 -13.05
CA ASN A 144 3.81 -22.75 -13.31
C ASN A 144 3.69 -23.08 -14.80
N ARG A 145 3.78 -22.07 -15.67
CA ARG A 145 3.82 -22.23 -17.13
C ARG A 145 5.08 -22.95 -17.56
N SER A 146 6.23 -22.51 -17.06
CA SER A 146 7.53 -23.14 -17.31
C SER A 146 7.57 -24.61 -16.86
N LYS A 147 7.02 -24.92 -15.67
CA LYS A 147 6.91 -26.31 -15.18
C LYS A 147 6.06 -27.19 -16.10
N ARG A 148 4.95 -26.66 -16.63
CA ARG A 148 4.02 -27.43 -17.50
C ARG A 148 4.55 -27.63 -18.91
N HIS A 149 5.22 -26.62 -19.46
CA HIS A 149 5.61 -26.60 -20.87
C HIS A 149 7.12 -26.80 -21.09
N HIS A 150 7.87 -27.00 -19.99
CA HIS A 150 9.33 -27.21 -20.02
C HIS A 150 10.12 -26.14 -20.78
N HIS A 151 9.64 -24.89 -20.74
CA HIS A 151 10.40 -23.75 -21.28
C HIS A 151 11.19 -23.04 -20.17
N ARG A 152 12.19 -22.26 -20.57
CA ARG A 152 12.99 -21.47 -19.64
C ARG A 152 12.39 -20.07 -19.48
N PHE A 153 12.64 -19.48 -18.34
CA PHE A 153 12.49 -18.04 -18.15
C PHE A 153 13.58 -17.54 -17.21
N SER A 154 13.89 -16.25 -17.29
CA SER A 154 14.79 -15.61 -16.36
C SER A 154 14.09 -14.54 -15.55
N LEU A 155 14.54 -14.36 -14.31
CA LEU A 155 14.14 -13.26 -13.43
C LEU A 155 15.38 -12.39 -13.22
N LEU A 156 15.26 -11.11 -13.57
CA LEU A 156 16.27 -10.11 -13.30
C LEU A 156 15.77 -9.19 -12.17
N LEU A 157 16.60 -9.00 -11.15
CA LEU A 157 16.36 -8.06 -10.05
C LEU A 157 17.39 -6.94 -10.10
N ILE A 158 16.92 -5.71 -10.07
CA ILE A 158 17.74 -4.50 -10.01
C ILE A 158 17.53 -3.88 -8.64
N ARG A 159 18.52 -3.98 -7.76
CA ARG A 159 18.50 -3.35 -6.44
C ARG A 159 18.91 -1.91 -6.58
N VAL A 160 17.99 -1.03 -6.16
CA VAL A 160 18.21 0.40 -6.12
C VAL A 160 18.54 0.79 -4.68
N PRO A 161 19.63 1.57 -4.44
CA PRO A 161 19.95 2.05 -3.11
C PRO A 161 18.79 2.84 -2.49
N GLU A 162 18.69 2.82 -1.17
CA GLU A 162 17.66 3.58 -0.46
C GLU A 162 17.75 5.08 -0.76
N LYS A 163 16.61 5.79 -0.58
CA LYS A 163 16.47 7.24 -0.84
C LYS A 163 17.62 8.09 -0.29
N GLY A 164 18.10 7.81 0.91
CA GLY A 164 19.29 8.36 1.57
C GLY A 164 19.63 9.82 1.21
N LYS A 165 20.83 10.05 0.67
CA LYS A 165 21.35 11.38 0.31
C LYS A 165 20.65 12.04 -0.88
N MET A 166 19.93 11.28 -1.71
CA MET A 166 19.24 11.80 -2.89
C MET A 166 17.99 12.62 -2.57
N GLY A 167 17.38 12.38 -1.38
CA GLY A 167 16.22 13.14 -0.92
C GLY A 167 15.08 13.15 -1.94
N ASP A 168 14.54 14.33 -2.25
CA ASP A 168 13.38 14.47 -3.16
C ASP A 168 13.70 14.15 -4.63
N ARG A 169 14.98 14.14 -5.01
CA ARG A 169 15.42 13.76 -6.36
C ARG A 169 15.36 12.25 -6.61
N PHE A 170 15.21 11.43 -5.57
CA PHE A 170 15.11 9.98 -5.72
C PHE A 170 13.96 9.56 -6.64
N GLY A 171 12.82 10.24 -6.57
CA GLY A 171 11.69 9.99 -7.45
C GLY A 171 12.05 10.14 -8.94
N SER A 172 12.71 11.24 -9.29
CA SER A 172 13.14 11.49 -10.68
C SER A 172 14.19 10.50 -11.15
N PHE A 173 15.16 10.15 -10.29
CA PHE A 173 16.18 9.13 -10.57
C PHE A 173 15.52 7.75 -10.84
N TYR A 174 14.64 7.32 -9.94
CA TYR A 174 13.93 6.05 -10.08
C TYR A 174 13.06 6.00 -11.33
N THR A 175 12.38 7.11 -11.63
CA THR A 175 11.57 7.26 -12.84
C THR A 175 12.38 7.08 -14.10
N GLU A 176 13.53 7.74 -14.21
CA GLU A 176 14.38 7.64 -15.41
C GLU A 176 14.98 6.23 -15.53
N LEU A 177 15.38 5.62 -14.41
CA LEU A 177 15.83 4.22 -14.39
C LEU A 177 14.75 3.27 -14.95
N VAL A 178 13.50 3.41 -14.49
CA VAL A 178 12.36 2.61 -14.99
C VAL A 178 12.13 2.85 -16.49
N LYS A 179 12.22 4.08 -16.97
CA LYS A 179 12.08 4.40 -18.40
C LYS A 179 13.16 3.72 -19.25
N ILE A 180 14.41 3.76 -18.80
CA ILE A 180 15.51 3.08 -19.50
C ILE A 180 15.23 1.58 -19.56
N VAL A 181 14.87 0.96 -18.44
CA VAL A 181 14.53 -0.46 -18.39
C VAL A 181 13.39 -0.77 -19.36
N LYS A 182 12.30 -0.02 -19.31
CA LYS A 182 11.11 -0.25 -20.16
C LYS A 182 11.39 -0.12 -21.65
N ARG A 183 12.17 0.88 -22.06
CA ARG A 183 12.53 1.09 -23.47
C ARG A 183 13.43 -0.01 -24.07
N HIS A 184 14.10 -0.75 -23.19
CA HIS A 184 15.10 -1.72 -23.61
C HIS A 184 14.75 -3.18 -23.24
N THR A 185 13.52 -3.40 -22.78
CA THR A 185 12.89 -4.71 -22.61
C THR A 185 11.89 -4.95 -23.73
N ARG A 186 11.53 -6.22 -23.96
CA ARG A 186 10.56 -6.63 -24.97
C ARG A 186 9.14 -6.36 -24.47
N GLU A 187 8.16 -6.42 -25.37
CA GLU A 187 6.74 -6.23 -25.03
C GLU A 187 6.22 -7.34 -24.11
N GLU A 188 6.70 -8.56 -24.27
CA GLU A 188 6.37 -9.71 -23.44
C GLU A 188 7.07 -9.72 -22.08
N ASP A 189 8.10 -8.90 -21.86
CA ASP A 189 8.81 -8.81 -20.59
C ASP A 189 7.94 -8.07 -19.57
N LEU A 190 7.84 -8.64 -18.38
CA LEU A 190 6.97 -8.10 -17.32
C LEU A 190 7.81 -7.38 -16.26
N ILE A 191 7.58 -6.08 -16.11
CA ILE A 191 8.34 -5.24 -15.19
C ILE A 191 7.47 -4.88 -13.99
N GLY A 192 8.02 -5.03 -12.79
CA GLY A 192 7.34 -4.68 -11.56
C GLY A 192 8.31 -4.35 -10.44
N LYS A 193 7.73 -4.04 -9.29
CA LYS A 193 8.46 -3.75 -8.07
C LYS A 193 8.38 -4.94 -7.12
N ASP A 194 9.50 -5.32 -6.57
CA ASP A 194 9.59 -6.33 -5.51
C ASP A 194 10.44 -5.82 -4.35
N ASN A 195 9.81 -5.57 -3.20
CA ASN A 195 10.48 -5.14 -1.96
C ASN A 195 11.48 -3.95 -2.14
N GLY A 196 11.14 -2.99 -3.01
CA GLY A 196 12.00 -1.85 -3.32
C GLY A 196 12.98 -2.07 -4.48
N GLU A 197 13.08 -3.28 -5.00
CA GLU A 197 13.85 -3.63 -6.20
C GLU A 197 12.97 -3.56 -7.45
N ILE A 198 13.57 -3.31 -8.62
CA ILE A 198 12.89 -3.46 -9.91
C ILE A 198 13.06 -4.92 -10.35
N GLY A 199 11.95 -5.64 -10.50
CA GLY A 199 11.94 -7.00 -10.99
C GLY A 199 11.53 -7.05 -12.46
N ILE A 200 12.19 -7.91 -13.26
CA ILE A 200 11.86 -8.14 -14.66
C ILE A 200 11.75 -9.64 -14.89
N ILE A 201 10.58 -10.09 -15.29
CA ILE A 201 10.35 -11.47 -15.72
C ILE A 201 10.61 -11.51 -17.23
N LEU A 202 11.49 -12.37 -17.66
CA LEU A 202 11.92 -12.54 -19.05
C LEU A 202 11.47 -13.93 -19.55
N PRO A 203 10.26 -14.03 -20.14
CA PRO A 203 9.79 -15.30 -20.69
C PRO A 203 10.73 -15.83 -21.77
N GLU A 204 10.84 -17.15 -21.89
CA GLU A 204 11.64 -17.85 -22.91
C GLU A 204 13.10 -17.36 -23.04
N THR A 205 13.66 -16.84 -21.94
CA THR A 205 15.02 -16.30 -21.89
C THR A 205 15.89 -17.17 -20.99
N ASP A 206 17.02 -17.56 -21.48
CA ASP A 206 18.05 -18.31 -20.74
C ASP A 206 19.04 -17.38 -20.01
N GLN A 207 20.01 -17.95 -19.33
CA GLN A 207 21.00 -17.19 -18.59
C GLN A 207 21.82 -16.27 -19.50
N THR A 208 22.23 -16.72 -20.66
CA THR A 208 23.02 -15.92 -21.62
C THR A 208 22.21 -14.70 -22.09
N GLY A 209 20.91 -14.89 -22.41
CA GLY A 209 20.03 -13.80 -22.81
C GLY A 209 19.79 -12.78 -21.69
N SER A 210 19.62 -13.26 -20.45
CA SER A 210 19.44 -12.37 -19.30
C SER A 210 20.72 -11.59 -18.96
N GLU A 211 21.89 -12.21 -19.02
CA GLU A 211 23.19 -11.55 -18.83
C GLU A 211 23.45 -10.49 -19.93
N ALA A 212 23.13 -10.80 -21.18
CA ALA A 212 23.22 -9.83 -22.28
C ALA A 212 22.33 -8.59 -22.05
N LEU A 213 21.11 -8.79 -21.49
CA LEU A 213 20.24 -7.69 -21.09
C LEU A 213 20.87 -6.87 -19.97
N VAL A 214 21.43 -7.51 -18.95
CA VAL A 214 22.12 -6.83 -17.84
C VAL A 214 23.24 -5.93 -18.36
N GLN A 215 24.12 -6.46 -19.21
CA GLN A 215 25.23 -5.67 -19.77
C GLN A 215 24.73 -4.50 -20.60
N ARG A 216 23.69 -4.70 -21.41
CA ARG A 216 23.06 -3.62 -22.18
C ARG A 216 22.48 -2.54 -21.27
N LEU A 217 21.73 -2.91 -20.22
CA LEU A 217 21.16 -1.95 -19.29
C LEU A 217 22.24 -1.18 -18.53
N LEU A 218 23.30 -1.86 -18.07
CA LEU A 218 24.43 -1.21 -17.40
C LEU A 218 25.08 -0.16 -18.28
N ASN A 219 25.35 -0.46 -19.54
CA ASN A 219 25.93 0.50 -20.47
C ASN A 219 25.02 1.72 -20.71
N LEU A 220 23.72 1.48 -20.92
CA LEU A 220 22.73 2.55 -21.13
C LEU A 220 22.57 3.46 -19.90
N ILE A 221 22.50 2.87 -18.71
CA ILE A 221 22.37 3.63 -17.45
C ILE A 221 23.66 4.42 -17.20
N HIS A 222 24.81 3.84 -17.46
CA HIS A 222 26.12 4.53 -17.34
C HIS A 222 26.25 5.69 -18.34
N ASP A 223 25.68 5.56 -19.53
CA ASP A 223 25.80 6.57 -20.58
C ASP A 223 24.72 7.65 -20.56
N ASP A 224 23.70 7.45 -19.73
CA ASP A 224 22.58 8.40 -19.64
C ASP A 224 23.03 9.79 -19.12
N VAL A 225 22.58 10.83 -19.80
CA VAL A 225 22.95 12.22 -19.52
C VAL A 225 22.45 12.69 -18.15
N GLN A 226 21.25 12.25 -17.76
CA GLN A 226 20.66 12.66 -16.48
C GLN A 226 21.44 12.07 -15.30
N PHE A 227 21.91 10.83 -15.42
CA PHE A 227 22.71 10.18 -14.39
C PHE A 227 24.15 10.69 -14.33
N LYS A 228 24.67 11.22 -15.42
CA LYS A 228 25.97 11.89 -15.47
C LYS A 228 25.98 13.33 -14.93
N SER A 229 24.81 13.92 -14.76
CA SER A 229 24.66 15.36 -14.46
C SER A 229 25.28 15.79 -13.12
N ASP A 230 25.24 14.92 -12.10
CA ASP A 230 25.75 15.23 -10.77
C ASP A 230 26.41 14.01 -10.09
N GLU A 231 27.24 14.30 -9.08
CA GLU A 231 28.02 13.31 -8.35
C GLU A 231 27.16 12.31 -7.56
N ILE A 232 26.02 12.78 -7.02
CA ILE A 232 25.09 11.95 -6.25
C ILE A 232 24.45 10.91 -7.18
N SER A 233 23.93 11.33 -8.32
CA SER A 233 23.33 10.42 -9.31
C SER A 233 24.34 9.38 -9.79
N ARG A 234 25.57 9.80 -10.07
CA ARG A 234 26.66 8.87 -10.43
C ARG A 234 26.96 7.85 -9.33
N SER A 235 26.97 8.27 -8.07
CA SER A 235 27.20 7.37 -6.94
C SER A 235 26.06 6.35 -6.79
N TYR A 236 24.82 6.72 -7.07
CA TYR A 236 23.67 5.83 -7.04
C TYR A 236 23.72 4.82 -8.19
N VAL A 237 24.09 5.25 -9.40
CA VAL A 237 24.32 4.34 -10.53
C VAL A 237 25.40 3.29 -10.21
N GLN A 238 26.51 3.69 -9.60
CA GLN A 238 27.57 2.79 -9.17
C GLN A 238 27.13 1.79 -8.09
N ALA A 239 26.14 2.17 -7.28
CA ALA A 239 25.59 1.33 -6.21
C ALA A 239 24.43 0.43 -6.66
N LEU A 240 23.99 0.52 -7.93
CA LEU A 240 23.02 -0.42 -8.48
C LEU A 240 23.61 -1.82 -8.51
N SER A 241 22.86 -2.81 -8.10
CA SER A 241 23.25 -4.20 -8.25
C SER A 241 22.21 -4.99 -9.06
N PHE A 242 22.70 -5.87 -9.91
CA PHE A 242 21.90 -6.68 -10.81
C PHE A 242 22.08 -8.15 -10.44
N GLN A 243 20.96 -8.88 -10.29
CA GLN A 243 20.97 -10.32 -10.03
C GLN A 243 20.04 -10.98 -11.04
N SER A 244 20.54 -12.01 -11.71
CA SER A 244 19.79 -12.79 -12.69
C SER A 244 19.66 -14.25 -12.24
N PHE A 245 18.47 -14.80 -12.38
CA PHE A 245 18.12 -16.16 -12.04
C PHE A 245 17.38 -16.79 -13.20
N THR A 246 17.85 -17.94 -13.69
CA THR A 246 17.19 -18.68 -14.78
C THR A 246 16.57 -19.97 -14.27
N TYR A 247 15.32 -20.22 -14.59
CA TYR A 247 14.61 -21.45 -14.28
C TYR A 247 14.42 -22.30 -15.57
N PRO A 248 14.56 -23.64 -15.57
CA PRO A 248 14.87 -24.56 -14.46
C PRO A 248 16.34 -24.93 -14.35
N ASP A 249 17.27 -24.00 -14.41
CA ASP A 249 18.65 -24.35 -14.15
C ASP A 249 18.86 -24.88 -12.71
N ARG A 250 20.01 -25.49 -12.43
CA ARG A 250 20.34 -26.22 -11.19
C ARG A 250 20.21 -25.40 -9.90
N PHE A 251 19.83 -24.15 -10.01
CA PHE A 251 19.62 -23.27 -8.87
C PHE A 251 18.15 -23.32 -8.43
N SER A 252 17.95 -23.83 -7.22
CA SER A 252 16.70 -23.64 -6.50
C SER A 252 16.33 -22.15 -6.50
N ILE A 253 15.04 -21.84 -6.65
CA ILE A 253 14.50 -20.49 -6.45
C ILE A 253 15.13 -19.89 -5.18
N PRO A 254 15.78 -18.72 -5.24
CA PRO A 254 16.43 -18.11 -4.08
C PRO A 254 15.48 -18.03 -2.89
N GLU A 255 16.00 -18.27 -1.66
CA GLU A 255 15.18 -18.27 -0.44
C GLU A 255 14.27 -17.03 -0.31
N PRO A 256 14.71 -15.81 -0.62
CA PRO A 256 13.81 -14.64 -0.63
C PRO A 256 12.60 -14.80 -1.55
N LEU A 257 12.78 -15.39 -2.73
CA LEU A 257 11.71 -15.66 -3.69
C LEU A 257 10.79 -16.81 -3.26
N LYS A 258 11.32 -17.83 -2.58
CA LYS A 258 10.51 -18.91 -2.01
C LYS A 258 9.58 -18.35 -0.90
N ALA A 259 10.12 -17.52 -0.02
CA ALA A 259 9.32 -16.88 1.04
C ALA A 259 8.20 -16.03 0.42
N VAL A 260 8.53 -15.23 -0.58
CA VAL A 260 7.59 -14.39 -1.33
C VAL A 260 6.48 -15.20 -2.00
N LEU A 261 6.81 -16.32 -2.62
CA LEU A 261 5.82 -17.19 -3.26
C LEU A 261 4.90 -17.86 -2.22
N GLN A 262 5.41 -18.18 -1.02
CA GLN A 262 4.64 -18.75 0.07
C GLN A 262 3.73 -17.72 0.78
N GLU A 263 4.17 -16.48 0.92
CA GLU A 263 3.35 -15.40 1.50
C GLU A 263 2.13 -15.07 0.65
N VAL A 264 2.30 -15.00 -0.67
CA VAL A 264 1.19 -14.75 -1.59
C VAL A 264 0.13 -15.85 -1.54
N ASP A 265 0.50 -17.13 -1.27
CA ASP A 265 -0.48 -18.21 -1.12
C ASP A 265 -1.34 -18.06 0.13
N LYS A 266 -0.80 -17.54 1.24
CA LYS A 266 -1.53 -17.33 2.48
C LYS A 266 -2.43 -16.09 2.44
N GLU A 267 -1.99 -15.04 1.76
CA GLU A 267 -2.67 -13.73 1.78
C GLU A 267 -3.82 -13.63 0.77
N TYR A 268 -3.72 -14.30 -0.37
CA TYR A 268 -4.70 -14.20 -1.46
C TYR A 268 -5.57 -15.45 -1.68
N PHE A 269 -5.22 -16.56 -1.06
CA PHE A 269 -6.01 -17.80 -1.07
C PHE A 269 -6.05 -18.41 0.33
N PRO A 270 -6.78 -17.80 1.29
CA PRO A 270 -7.06 -18.47 2.56
C PRO A 270 -7.86 -19.75 2.25
N GLN A 271 -7.35 -20.88 2.76
CA GLN A 271 -8.05 -22.17 2.70
C GLN A 271 -9.31 -22.14 3.53
#